data_69a2a218ce3b9af34d279f6e711238d3
#
_entry.id   69a2a218ce3b9af34d279f6e711238d3
#
_cell.length_a   1.000
_cell.length_b   1.000
_cell.length_c   1.000
_cell.angle_alpha   90.00
_cell.angle_beta   90.00
_cell.angle_gamma   90.00
#
_symmetry.space_group_name_H-M   'P 1'
#
loop_
_entity.id
_entity.type
_entity.pdbx_description
1 polymer ?
#
loop_
_entity_poly.entity_id
_entity_poly.type
_entity_poly.pdbx_seq_one_letter_code
_entity_poly.pdbx_strand_id
1 'polypeptide(L)'
;MFPLTIFPLPGEMVPLHIFEPRYRQLLDDAETKDISFGIYFNHALNSEKFGSLVKLESIIKRYPTGESDIIVKCTDLFVMDTLYRTFRDKLYPGGDVTMMNTDMHASTSVKLVEKYKEYAAQMNITPSTKNISIYHIANDLSMDFESKLKFVSAEDERKESFLFNQLTYHHQLLLQAEKSKDVFHLN
;
A
#
# COMPACT_ATOMS: atom_id res chain seq x y z
N MET A 1 10.42 -13.37 -1.93
CA MET A 1 9.77 -12.78 -0.74
C MET A 1 10.70 -11.80 -0.07
N PHE A 2 10.20 -10.62 0.31
CA PHE A 2 10.99 -9.54 0.91
C PHE A 2 10.30 -9.12 2.22
N PRO A 3 10.75 -9.56 3.41
CA PRO A 3 10.17 -9.16 4.69
C PRO A 3 10.56 -7.72 5.02
N LEU A 4 9.58 -6.84 5.10
CA LEU A 4 9.74 -5.41 5.42
C LEU A 4 8.68 -4.96 6.43
N THR A 5 8.91 -3.82 7.08
CA THR A 5 7.93 -3.16 7.95
C THR A 5 7.04 -2.16 7.19
N ILE A 6 6.71 -2.48 5.94
CA ILE A 6 5.80 -1.69 5.10
C ILE A 6 4.68 -2.59 4.59
N PHE A 7 3.51 -2.02 4.38
CA PHE A 7 2.33 -2.72 3.87
C PHE A 7 1.64 -1.87 2.80
N PRO A 8 2.16 -1.90 1.54
CA PRO A 8 1.53 -1.21 0.44
C PRO A 8 0.21 -1.87 0.04
N LEU A 9 -0.83 -1.05 -0.16
CA LEU A 9 -2.12 -1.48 -0.68
C LEU A 9 -2.12 -1.53 -2.21
N PRO A 10 -3.03 -2.28 -2.85
CA PRO A 10 -3.15 -2.34 -4.31
C PRO A 10 -3.18 -0.95 -4.96
N GLY A 11 -2.33 -0.76 -5.98
CA GLY A 11 -2.14 0.51 -6.67
C GLY A 11 -1.08 1.44 -6.06
N GLU A 12 -0.69 1.24 -4.80
CA GLU A 12 0.34 2.04 -4.12
C GLU A 12 1.72 1.79 -4.74
N MET A 13 2.46 2.88 -4.99
CA MET A 13 3.85 2.84 -5.44
C MET A 13 4.78 3.13 -4.27
N VAL A 14 5.81 2.30 -4.11
CA VAL A 14 6.73 2.39 -2.99
C VAL A 14 8.17 2.43 -3.49
N PRO A 15 8.97 3.42 -3.05
CA PRO A 15 10.41 3.44 -3.28
C PRO A 15 11.10 2.44 -2.36
N LEU A 16 12.05 1.67 -2.92
CA LEU A 16 12.88 0.74 -2.17
C LEU A 16 14.35 0.96 -2.52
N HIS A 17 15.21 0.92 -1.50
CA HIS A 17 16.66 0.87 -1.66
C HIS A 17 17.14 -0.57 -1.51
N ILE A 18 17.67 -1.15 -2.57
CA ILE A 18 18.11 -2.54 -2.63
C ILE A 18 19.63 -2.59 -2.48
N PHE A 19 20.11 -3.04 -1.32
CA PHE A 19 21.56 -3.12 -1.00
C PHE A 19 22.05 -4.52 -0.65
N GLU A 20 21.22 -5.38 -0.03
CA GLU A 20 21.61 -6.73 0.35
C GLU A 20 21.78 -7.66 -0.87
N PRO A 21 22.84 -8.48 -0.95
CA PRO A 21 23.12 -9.38 -2.09
C PRO A 21 21.93 -10.27 -2.48
N ARG A 22 21.19 -10.79 -1.48
CA ARG A 22 20.01 -11.63 -1.73
C ARG A 22 18.87 -10.87 -2.42
N TYR A 23 18.70 -9.60 -2.12
CA TYR A 23 17.65 -8.79 -2.76
C TYR A 23 18.09 -8.15 -4.07
N ARG A 24 19.42 -8.00 -4.28
CA ARG A 24 19.96 -7.70 -5.62
C ARG A 24 19.64 -8.84 -6.58
N GLN A 25 19.81 -10.10 -6.16
CA GLN A 25 19.42 -11.26 -6.96
C GLN A 25 17.91 -11.30 -7.23
N LEU A 26 17.07 -10.94 -6.25
CA LEU A 26 15.63 -10.84 -6.45
C LEU A 26 15.26 -9.76 -7.47
N LEU A 27 15.93 -8.60 -7.42
CA LEU A 27 15.75 -7.52 -8.38
C LEU A 27 16.16 -7.94 -9.80
N ASP A 28 17.30 -8.62 -9.94
CA ASP A 28 17.75 -9.13 -11.23
C ASP A 28 16.77 -10.16 -11.82
N ASP A 29 16.23 -11.06 -10.97
CA ASP A 29 15.18 -11.99 -11.40
C ASP A 29 13.89 -11.26 -11.79
N ALA A 30 13.48 -10.23 -11.03
CA ALA A 30 12.27 -9.45 -11.31
C ALA A 30 12.38 -8.69 -12.64
N GLU A 31 13.54 -8.09 -12.91
CA GLU A 31 13.80 -7.36 -14.13
C GLU A 31 13.92 -8.28 -15.37
N THR A 32 14.73 -9.34 -15.25
CA THR A 32 15.04 -10.20 -16.41
C THR A 32 13.92 -11.17 -16.80
N LYS A 33 13.09 -11.58 -15.82
CA LYS A 33 12.02 -12.56 -16.00
C LYS A 33 10.63 -11.96 -15.92
N ASP A 34 10.53 -10.64 -15.73
CA ASP A 34 9.27 -9.89 -15.54
C ASP A 34 8.35 -10.51 -14.46
N ILE A 35 8.94 -10.97 -13.34
CA ILE A 35 8.19 -11.61 -12.27
C ILE A 35 7.78 -10.61 -11.18
N SER A 36 6.60 -10.83 -10.60
CA SER A 36 6.19 -10.18 -9.37
C SER A 36 6.83 -10.88 -8.17
N PHE A 37 6.96 -10.15 -7.05
CA PHE A 37 7.46 -10.72 -5.81
C PHE A 37 6.67 -10.21 -4.60
N GLY A 38 6.69 -10.99 -3.51
CA GLY A 38 5.96 -10.64 -2.30
C GLY A 38 6.78 -9.74 -1.37
N ILE A 39 6.17 -8.69 -0.84
CA ILE A 39 6.59 -7.99 0.37
C ILE A 39 5.77 -8.55 1.52
N TYR A 40 6.41 -9.30 2.43
CA TYR A 40 5.74 -9.77 3.64
C TYR A 40 5.78 -8.67 4.70
N PHE A 41 4.62 -8.29 5.22
CA PHE A 41 4.52 -7.28 6.27
C PHE A 41 5.02 -7.85 7.61
N ASN A 42 6.31 -7.69 7.89
CA ASN A 42 6.97 -8.17 9.10
C ASN A 42 6.75 -7.19 10.26
N HIS A 43 5.59 -7.25 10.89
CA HIS A 43 5.20 -6.37 11.98
C HIS A 43 4.37 -7.12 13.04
N ALA A 44 4.49 -6.71 14.30
CA ALA A 44 3.79 -7.36 15.43
C ALA A 44 2.25 -7.31 15.32
N LEU A 45 1.70 -6.28 14.66
CA LEU A 45 0.27 -6.16 14.42
C LEU A 45 -0.27 -7.13 13.35
N ASN A 46 0.61 -7.74 12.56
CA ASN A 46 0.23 -8.60 11.43
C ASN A 46 -0.05 -10.04 11.86
N SER A 47 -1.05 -10.26 12.71
CA SER A 47 -1.48 -11.60 13.15
C SER A 47 -2.00 -12.45 12.00
N GLU A 48 -2.65 -11.84 11.01
CA GLU A 48 -3.23 -12.49 9.83
C GLU A 48 -2.19 -12.85 8.76
N LYS A 49 -0.92 -12.47 8.95
CA LYS A 49 0.20 -12.76 8.04
C LYS A 49 0.02 -12.17 6.63
N PHE A 50 -0.58 -10.98 6.53
CA PHE A 50 -0.71 -10.29 5.25
C PHE A 50 0.62 -9.91 4.63
N GLY A 51 0.61 -9.82 3.32
CA GLY A 51 1.67 -9.27 2.50
C GLY A 51 1.13 -8.70 1.21
N SER A 52 1.99 -7.99 0.49
CA SER A 52 1.67 -7.32 -0.76
C SER A 52 2.42 -7.95 -1.92
N LEU A 53 1.73 -8.34 -2.98
CA LEU A 53 2.35 -8.72 -4.23
C LEU A 53 2.70 -7.46 -4.99
N VAL A 54 3.98 -7.30 -5.33
CA VAL A 54 4.45 -6.11 -6.04
C VAL A 54 5.13 -6.49 -7.34
N LYS A 55 5.08 -5.57 -8.30
CA LYS A 55 5.82 -5.63 -9.57
C LYS A 55 6.81 -4.48 -9.63
N LEU A 56 7.98 -4.72 -10.22
CA LEU A 56 8.95 -3.67 -10.51
C LEU A 56 8.34 -2.70 -11.53
N GLU A 57 8.22 -1.43 -11.15
CA GLU A 57 7.71 -0.36 -12.01
C GLU A 57 8.86 0.36 -12.73
N SER A 58 9.90 0.72 -11.98
CA SER A 58 11.09 1.38 -12.54
C SER A 58 12.32 1.24 -11.66
N ILE A 59 13.48 1.36 -12.27
CA ILE A 59 14.77 1.52 -11.59
C ILE A 59 15.15 2.98 -11.71
N ILE A 60 15.19 3.70 -10.58
CA ILE A 60 15.52 5.11 -10.53
C ILE A 60 17.02 5.31 -10.70
N LYS A 61 17.81 4.47 -10.00
CA LYS A 61 19.27 4.60 -9.98
C LYS A 61 19.94 3.26 -9.69
N ARG A 62 21.05 3.00 -10.36
CA ARG A 62 22.00 1.93 -10.05
C ARG A 62 23.31 2.55 -9.57
N TYR A 63 23.85 2.04 -8.49
CA TYR A 63 25.11 2.49 -7.91
C TYR A 63 26.27 1.58 -8.32
N PRO A 64 27.51 2.13 -8.47
CA PRO A 64 28.69 1.32 -8.80
C PRO A 64 28.96 0.19 -7.79
N THR A 65 28.52 0.34 -6.53
CA THR A 65 28.59 -0.66 -5.45
C THR A 65 27.60 -1.82 -5.62
N GLY A 66 26.72 -1.75 -6.66
CA GLY A 66 25.73 -2.75 -6.97
C GLY A 66 24.37 -2.56 -6.27
N GLU A 67 24.21 -1.50 -5.50
CA GLU A 67 22.92 -1.10 -4.92
C GLU A 67 21.99 -0.50 -5.99
N SER A 68 20.70 -0.42 -5.70
CA SER A 68 19.71 0.17 -6.62
C SER A 68 18.57 0.83 -5.86
N ASP A 69 18.14 2.01 -6.34
CA ASP A 69 16.88 2.64 -5.96
C ASP A 69 15.82 2.28 -6.99
N ILE A 70 14.72 1.72 -6.54
CA ILE A 70 13.64 1.23 -7.42
C ILE A 70 12.28 1.75 -6.95
N ILE A 71 11.32 1.77 -7.86
CA ILE A 71 9.89 1.88 -7.54
C ILE A 71 9.24 0.53 -7.81
N VAL A 72 8.46 0.06 -6.86
CA VAL A 72 7.57 -1.09 -7.02
C VAL A 72 6.13 -0.64 -6.90
N LYS A 73 5.23 -1.30 -7.63
CA LYS A 73 3.78 -1.08 -7.55
C LYS A 73 3.10 -2.30 -6.98
N CYS A 74 2.27 -2.11 -5.95
CA CYS A 74 1.45 -3.18 -5.42
C CYS A 74 0.33 -3.54 -6.41
N THR A 75 0.25 -4.82 -6.75
CA THR A 75 -0.73 -5.35 -7.70
C THR A 75 -1.82 -6.18 -7.04
N ASP A 76 -1.53 -6.80 -5.89
CA ASP A 76 -2.48 -7.61 -5.13
C ASP A 76 -2.01 -7.80 -3.68
N LEU A 77 -2.83 -8.41 -2.86
CA LEU A 77 -2.52 -8.80 -1.49
C LEU A 77 -2.52 -10.32 -1.36
N PHE A 78 -1.84 -10.82 -0.34
CA PHE A 78 -1.83 -12.24 -0.01
C PHE A 78 -1.79 -12.46 1.50
N VAL A 79 -2.21 -13.65 1.91
CA VAL A 79 -1.94 -14.21 3.24
C VAL A 79 -0.80 -15.21 3.11
N MET A 80 0.19 -15.14 3.99
CA MET A 80 1.31 -16.07 3.99
C MET A 80 0.94 -17.37 4.73
N ASP A 81 1.03 -18.49 4.04
CA ASP A 81 0.85 -19.83 4.62
C ASP A 81 2.16 -20.32 5.24
N THR A 82 3.24 -20.33 4.45
CA THR A 82 4.56 -20.79 4.88
C THR A 82 5.67 -19.88 4.37
N LEU A 83 6.63 -19.55 5.24
CA LEU A 83 7.83 -18.79 4.87
C LEU A 83 9.04 -19.72 4.82
N TYR A 84 9.75 -19.73 3.71
CA TYR A 84 11.02 -20.44 3.52
C TYR A 84 12.19 -19.48 3.59
N ARG A 85 13.29 -19.88 4.27
CA ARG A 85 14.50 -19.05 4.38
C ARG A 85 15.14 -18.75 3.02
N THR A 86 15.05 -19.69 2.08
CA THR A 86 15.54 -19.56 0.71
C THR A 86 14.51 -20.10 -0.26
N PHE A 87 14.40 -19.51 -1.44
CA PHE A 87 13.55 -19.99 -2.51
C PHE A 87 14.36 -20.85 -3.48
N ARG A 88 14.22 -22.18 -3.36
CA ARG A 88 14.98 -23.15 -4.17
C ARG A 88 16.49 -22.92 -4.01
N ASP A 89 17.19 -22.62 -5.12
CA ASP A 89 18.62 -22.32 -5.23
C ASP A 89 18.95 -20.81 -5.09
N LYS A 90 17.97 -19.98 -4.70
CA LYS A 90 18.11 -18.53 -4.60
C LYS A 90 18.56 -18.10 -3.21
N LEU A 91 19.24 -16.96 -3.14
CA LEU A 91 19.68 -16.36 -1.87
C LEU A 91 18.51 -15.71 -1.10
N TYR A 92 17.44 -15.33 -1.79
CA TYR A 92 16.30 -14.66 -1.18
C TYR A 92 15.24 -15.65 -0.66
N PRO A 93 14.46 -15.25 0.35
CA PRO A 93 13.37 -16.06 0.89
C PRO A 93 12.26 -16.33 -0.13
N GLY A 94 11.56 -17.44 0.05
CA GLY A 94 10.33 -17.77 -0.64
C GLY A 94 9.18 -18.05 0.33
N GLY A 95 8.03 -18.44 -0.20
CA GLY A 95 6.90 -18.84 0.63
C GLY A 95 5.73 -19.31 -0.20
N ASP A 96 4.87 -20.11 0.43
CA ASP A 96 3.54 -20.42 -0.08
C ASP A 96 2.57 -19.34 0.43
N VAL A 97 1.67 -18.90 -0.44
CA VAL A 97 0.73 -17.81 -0.16
C VAL A 97 -0.63 -18.11 -0.75
N THR A 98 -1.67 -17.65 -0.06
CA THR A 98 -3.03 -17.59 -0.59
C THR A 98 -3.31 -16.17 -1.07
N MET A 99 -3.55 -16.01 -2.39
CA MET A 99 -3.84 -14.71 -3.00
C MET A 99 -5.23 -14.22 -2.61
N MET A 100 -5.36 -12.94 -2.31
CA MET A 100 -6.65 -12.33 -1.98
C MET A 100 -7.47 -12.00 -3.23
N ASN A 101 -6.84 -11.92 -4.41
CA ASN A 101 -7.48 -11.62 -5.70
C ASN A 101 -8.28 -10.30 -5.63
N THR A 102 -7.63 -9.26 -5.16
CA THR A 102 -8.26 -7.95 -4.96
C THR A 102 -8.68 -7.30 -6.28
N ASP A 103 -9.95 -6.90 -6.39
CA ASP A 103 -10.43 -6.15 -7.55
C ASP A 103 -10.10 -4.66 -7.40
N MET A 104 -9.01 -4.23 -8.04
CA MET A 104 -8.58 -2.82 -8.06
C MET A 104 -9.55 -1.89 -8.79
N HIS A 105 -10.49 -2.43 -9.56
CA HIS A 105 -11.44 -1.68 -10.39
C HIS A 105 -12.88 -1.82 -9.90
N ALA A 106 -13.10 -2.49 -8.76
CA ALA A 106 -14.43 -2.61 -8.17
C ALA A 106 -15.12 -1.25 -8.11
N SER A 107 -16.37 -1.23 -8.53
CA SER A 107 -17.17 0.00 -8.54
C SER A 107 -17.37 0.51 -7.11
N THR A 108 -17.23 1.81 -6.95
CA THR A 108 -17.39 2.50 -5.66
C THR A 108 -18.71 3.26 -5.67
N SER A 109 -19.44 3.26 -4.57
CA SER A 109 -20.71 3.97 -4.46
C SER A 109 -20.55 5.48 -4.70
N VAL A 110 -21.55 6.09 -5.34
CA VAL A 110 -21.57 7.53 -5.61
C VAL A 110 -21.35 8.34 -4.32
N LYS A 111 -21.99 7.90 -3.24
CA LYS A 111 -21.90 8.57 -1.92
C LYS A 111 -20.45 8.59 -1.39
N LEU A 112 -19.70 7.50 -1.53
CA LEU A 112 -18.31 7.44 -1.08
C LEU A 112 -17.41 8.29 -1.99
N VAL A 113 -17.65 8.27 -3.31
CA VAL A 113 -16.91 9.10 -4.28
C VAL A 113 -17.10 10.59 -4.01
N GLU A 114 -18.34 11.04 -3.73
CA GLU A 114 -18.63 12.43 -3.38
C GLU A 114 -17.89 12.84 -2.11
N LYS A 115 -17.96 12.02 -1.07
CA LYS A 115 -17.25 12.26 0.20
C LYS A 115 -15.73 12.32 0.02
N TYR A 116 -15.17 11.44 -0.80
CA TYR A 116 -13.75 11.47 -1.14
C TYR A 116 -13.37 12.74 -1.91
N LYS A 117 -14.19 13.21 -2.86
CA LYS A 117 -13.94 14.46 -3.60
C LYS A 117 -13.90 15.69 -2.69
N GLU A 118 -14.78 15.76 -1.68
CA GLU A 118 -14.74 16.80 -0.65
C GLU A 118 -13.40 16.78 0.10
N TYR A 119 -12.97 15.59 0.55
CA TYR A 119 -11.68 15.40 1.22
C TYR A 119 -10.49 15.76 0.31
N ALA A 120 -10.48 15.27 -0.92
CA ALA A 120 -9.41 15.52 -1.88
C ALA A 120 -9.25 17.02 -2.18
N ALA A 121 -10.36 17.75 -2.31
CA ALA A 121 -10.35 19.21 -2.50
C ALA A 121 -9.71 19.94 -1.29
N GLN A 122 -10.03 19.52 -0.06
CA GLN A 122 -9.45 20.10 1.16
C GLN A 122 -7.95 19.82 1.29
N MET A 123 -7.53 18.63 0.87
CA MET A 123 -6.13 18.18 0.93
C MET A 123 -5.30 18.60 -0.29
N ASN A 124 -5.87 19.33 -1.26
CA ASN A 124 -5.27 19.65 -2.54
C ASN A 124 -4.79 18.41 -3.33
N ILE A 125 -5.49 17.28 -3.16
CA ILE A 125 -5.24 16.07 -3.92
C ILE A 125 -6.00 16.16 -5.24
N THR A 126 -5.31 15.95 -6.35
CA THR A 126 -5.96 15.83 -7.67
C THR A 126 -6.16 14.35 -7.98
N PRO A 127 -7.41 13.83 -7.97
CA PRO A 127 -7.65 12.43 -8.31
C PRO A 127 -7.16 12.12 -9.73
N SER A 128 -6.29 11.14 -9.87
CA SER A 128 -5.61 10.83 -11.14
C SER A 128 -6.45 10.04 -12.13
N THR A 129 -7.64 9.57 -11.74
CA THR A 129 -8.45 8.66 -12.54
C THR A 129 -9.91 9.08 -12.63
N LYS A 130 -10.54 8.74 -13.77
CA LYS A 130 -11.99 8.89 -13.94
C LYS A 130 -12.78 7.87 -13.10
N ASN A 131 -12.21 6.70 -12.84
CA ASN A 131 -12.81 5.62 -12.05
C ASN A 131 -12.10 5.53 -10.70
N ILE A 132 -12.71 6.11 -9.67
CA ILE A 132 -12.19 6.10 -8.31
C ILE A 132 -12.61 4.79 -7.67
N SER A 133 -11.65 3.93 -7.30
CA SER A 133 -11.87 2.70 -6.56
C SER A 133 -11.63 2.89 -5.06
N ILE A 134 -12.08 1.91 -4.26
CA ILE A 134 -11.81 1.89 -2.81
C ILE A 134 -10.31 1.91 -2.49
N TYR A 135 -9.46 1.31 -3.32
CA TYR A 135 -8.02 1.32 -3.13
C TYR A 135 -7.38 2.67 -3.45
N HIS A 136 -7.90 3.43 -4.43
CA HIS A 136 -7.46 4.82 -4.64
C HIS A 136 -7.73 5.66 -3.39
N ILE A 137 -8.95 5.57 -2.86
CA ILE A 137 -9.33 6.31 -1.65
C ILE A 137 -8.47 5.90 -0.45
N ALA A 138 -8.25 4.59 -0.27
CA ALA A 138 -7.45 4.06 0.82
C ALA A 138 -5.98 4.54 0.77
N ASN A 139 -5.40 4.62 -0.43
CA ASN A 139 -4.03 5.09 -0.64
C ASN A 139 -3.89 6.59 -0.34
N ASP A 140 -4.86 7.41 -0.76
CA ASP A 140 -4.83 8.86 -0.52
C ASP A 140 -5.12 9.25 0.94
N LEU A 141 -5.76 8.36 1.71
CA LEU A 141 -6.02 8.57 3.14
C LEU A 141 -4.76 8.45 4.02
N SER A 142 -3.64 7.97 3.47
CA SER A 142 -2.37 7.77 4.23
C SER A 142 -2.58 7.06 5.58
N MET A 143 -3.37 6.00 5.57
CA MET A 143 -3.74 5.23 6.76
C MET A 143 -2.50 4.65 7.46
N ASP A 144 -2.54 4.61 8.79
CA ASP A 144 -1.56 3.85 9.58
C ASP A 144 -1.71 2.33 9.38
N PHE A 145 -0.77 1.56 9.91
CA PHE A 145 -0.76 0.10 9.72
C PHE A 145 -2.00 -0.58 10.31
N GLU A 146 -2.48 -0.12 11.46
CA GLU A 146 -3.66 -0.69 12.12
C GLU A 146 -4.92 -0.47 11.26
N SER A 147 -5.08 0.74 10.73
CA SER A 147 -6.18 1.09 9.82
C SER A 147 -6.10 0.33 8.49
N LYS A 148 -4.90 0.19 7.90
CA LYS A 148 -4.69 -0.62 6.69
C LYS A 148 -5.06 -2.08 6.94
N LEU A 149 -4.64 -2.68 8.06
CA LEU A 149 -4.98 -4.05 8.41
C LEU A 149 -6.49 -4.22 8.63
N LYS A 150 -7.14 -3.33 9.37
CA LYS A 150 -8.60 -3.34 9.55
C LYS A 150 -9.36 -3.24 8.22
N PHE A 151 -8.90 -2.37 7.32
CA PHE A 151 -9.47 -2.23 5.99
C PHE A 151 -9.35 -3.50 5.16
N VAL A 152 -8.18 -4.13 5.17
CA VAL A 152 -7.92 -5.35 4.39
C VAL A 152 -8.67 -6.56 4.96
N SER A 153 -8.75 -6.68 6.29
CA SER A 153 -9.48 -7.77 6.96
C SER A 153 -11.00 -7.63 6.89
N ALA A 154 -11.52 -6.46 6.53
CA ALA A 154 -12.96 -6.24 6.45
C ALA A 154 -13.57 -6.99 5.25
N GLU A 155 -14.78 -7.50 5.42
CA GLU A 155 -15.61 -8.01 4.32
C GLU A 155 -15.86 -6.91 3.29
N ASP A 156 -15.97 -7.25 2.02
CA ASP A 156 -16.04 -6.28 0.92
C ASP A 156 -17.19 -5.27 1.09
N GLU A 157 -18.33 -5.71 1.58
CA GLU A 157 -19.50 -4.85 1.85
C GLU A 157 -19.23 -3.81 2.96
N ARG A 158 -18.25 -4.06 3.83
CA ARG A 158 -17.89 -3.17 4.94
C ARG A 158 -16.75 -2.21 4.61
N LYS A 159 -15.99 -2.48 3.56
CA LYS A 159 -14.83 -1.65 3.16
C LYS A 159 -15.23 -0.23 2.83
N GLU A 160 -16.34 -0.03 2.09
CA GLU A 160 -16.85 1.31 1.79
C GLU A 160 -17.27 2.08 3.04
N SER A 161 -17.99 1.42 3.94
CA SER A 161 -18.42 2.03 5.21
C SER A 161 -17.22 2.39 6.08
N PHE A 162 -16.17 1.58 6.09
CA PHE A 162 -14.93 1.87 6.78
C PHE A 162 -14.27 3.14 6.22
N LEU A 163 -14.10 3.23 4.90
CA LEU A 163 -13.51 4.40 4.24
C LEU A 163 -14.34 5.66 4.45
N PHE A 164 -15.66 5.54 4.38
CA PHE A 164 -16.56 6.67 4.63
C PHE A 164 -16.39 7.23 6.05
N ASN A 165 -16.24 6.36 7.04
CA ASN A 165 -15.98 6.76 8.43
C ASN A 165 -14.61 7.42 8.57
N GLN A 166 -13.56 6.89 7.92
CA GLN A 166 -12.22 7.49 7.91
C GLN A 166 -12.25 8.89 7.28
N LEU A 167 -12.87 9.06 6.12
CA LEU A 167 -13.02 10.37 5.47
C LEU A 167 -13.78 11.37 6.37
N THR A 168 -14.83 10.92 7.04
CA THR A 168 -15.59 11.77 7.96
C THR A 168 -14.75 12.21 9.15
N TYR A 169 -13.96 11.30 9.72
CA TYR A 169 -13.06 11.61 10.82
C TYR A 169 -11.98 12.63 10.41
N HIS A 170 -11.32 12.41 9.26
CA HIS A 170 -10.32 13.35 8.75
C HIS A 170 -10.90 14.73 8.48
N HIS A 171 -12.11 14.80 7.90
CA HIS A 171 -12.80 16.06 7.68
C HIS A 171 -13.05 16.83 9.00
N GLN A 172 -13.50 16.12 10.06
CA GLN A 172 -13.71 16.73 11.38
C GLN A 172 -12.39 17.25 12.00
N LEU A 173 -11.29 16.51 11.85
CA LEU A 173 -9.98 16.96 12.33
C LEU A 173 -9.51 18.23 11.60
N LEU A 174 -9.72 18.33 10.29
CA LEU A 174 -9.36 19.52 9.51
C LEU A 174 -10.17 20.74 9.96
N LEU A 175 -11.48 20.59 10.15
CA LEU A 175 -12.33 21.68 10.67
C LEU A 175 -11.91 22.15 12.09
N GLN A 176 -11.48 21.23 12.94
CA GLN A 176 -10.97 21.57 14.26
C GLN A 176 -9.62 22.32 14.19
N ALA A 177 -8.74 21.89 13.30
CA ALA A 177 -7.45 22.53 13.07
C ALA A 177 -7.60 23.96 12.53
N GLU A 178 -8.53 24.21 11.63
CA GLU A 178 -8.84 25.54 11.11
C GLU A 178 -9.37 26.46 12.22
N LYS A 179 -10.35 26.02 13.00
CA LYS A 179 -10.89 26.77 14.13
C LYS A 179 -9.83 27.14 15.17
N SER A 180 -8.86 26.24 15.40
CA SER A 180 -7.77 26.50 16.34
C SER A 180 -6.82 27.59 15.84
N LYS A 181 -6.55 27.65 14.53
CA LYS A 181 -5.72 28.70 13.93
C LYS A 181 -6.36 30.09 14.08
N ASP A 182 -7.67 30.19 13.86
CA ASP A 182 -8.39 31.46 13.98
C ASP A 182 -8.37 32.02 15.42
N VAL A 183 -8.36 31.13 16.42
CA VAL A 183 -8.28 31.54 17.85
C VAL A 183 -6.89 32.11 18.21
N PHE A 184 -5.81 31.60 17.60
CA PHE A 184 -4.43 32.09 17.85
C PHE A 184 -4.10 33.39 17.10
N HIS A 185 -4.88 33.81 16.10
CA HIS A 185 -4.71 35.07 15.40
C HIS A 185 -5.47 36.24 16.02
N LEU A 186 -6.24 36.02 17.09
CA LEU A 186 -7.05 37.03 17.78
C LEU A 186 -6.41 37.53 19.11
N ASN A 187 -5.15 37.16 19.41
CA ASN A 187 -4.39 37.67 20.56
C ASN A 187 -3.14 38.43 20.14
#